data_1eb69f6f66418967edb896e7477a4920
#
_entry.id   1eb69f6f66418967edb896e7477a4920
#
_cell.length_a   1.000
_cell.length_b   1.000
_cell.length_c   1.000
_cell.angle_alpha   90.00
_cell.angle_beta   90.00
_cell.angle_gamma   90.00
#
_symmetry.space_group_name_H-M   'P 1'
#
loop_
_entity.id
_entity.type
_entity.pdbx_description
1 polymer ?
#
loop_
_entity_poly.entity_id
_entity_poly.type
_entity_poly.pdbx_seq_one_letter_code
_entity_poly.pdbx_strand_id
1 'polypeptide(L)'
;SVDDIYNYEKTFIEELKSKLPDTEVYVLSVLPISKRFESSSKVKQTNIDALNSKFSDNAASLGITYVDVAGVFKDGTGYLGSSYTDSGYNLKSGYYAFLLNAIAGVVK
;
A
#
# COMPACT_ATOMS: atom_id res chain seq x y z
N SER A 1 -11.86 -0.66 10.98
CA SER A 1 -12.36 0.06 9.80
C SER A 1 -11.21 0.76 9.07
N VAL A 2 -11.49 1.18 7.84
CA VAL A 2 -10.50 1.95 7.06
C VAL A 2 -10.12 3.24 7.77
N ASP A 3 -11.10 3.95 8.31
CA ASP A 3 -10.85 5.21 9.02
C ASP A 3 -10.01 5.01 10.27
N ASP A 4 -10.23 3.95 11.02
CA ASP A 4 -9.46 3.66 12.22
C ASP A 4 -8.00 3.37 11.89
N ILE A 5 -7.76 2.56 10.84
CA ILE A 5 -6.40 2.25 10.39
C ILE A 5 -5.71 3.51 9.89
N TYR A 6 -6.40 4.30 9.09
CA TYR A 6 -5.85 5.55 8.56
C TYR A 6 -5.47 6.51 9.69
N ASN A 7 -6.36 6.70 10.65
CA ASN A 7 -6.13 7.62 11.76
C ASN A 7 -4.98 7.17 12.66
N TYR A 8 -4.85 5.87 12.89
CA TYR A 8 -3.74 5.31 13.64
C TYR A 8 -2.40 5.60 12.96
N GLU A 9 -2.32 5.34 11.66
CA GLU A 9 -1.10 5.59 10.89
C GLU A 9 -0.80 7.08 10.76
N LYS A 10 -1.82 7.90 10.61
CA LYS A 10 -1.67 9.37 10.58
C LYS A 10 -1.04 9.87 11.87
N THR A 11 -1.52 9.40 13.01
CA THR A 11 -0.97 9.78 14.33
C THR A 11 0.51 9.37 14.42
N PHE A 12 0.83 8.17 13.97
CA PHE A 12 2.22 7.68 13.94
C PHE A 12 3.10 8.57 13.07
N ILE A 13 2.63 8.95 11.89
CA ILE A 13 3.38 9.83 10.98
C ILE A 13 3.61 11.20 11.61
N GLU A 14 2.58 11.76 12.25
CA GLU A 14 2.67 13.07 12.92
C GLU A 14 3.69 13.03 14.05
N GLU A 15 3.70 11.97 14.85
CA GLU A 15 4.70 11.80 15.90
C GLU A 15 6.11 11.66 15.35
N LEU A 16 6.27 10.87 14.28
CA LEU A 16 7.55 10.68 13.65
C LEU A 16 8.13 12.00 13.11
N LYS A 17 7.31 12.80 12.44
CA LYS A 17 7.72 14.10 11.91
C LYS A 17 8.00 15.13 13.01
N SER A 18 7.29 15.05 14.11
CA SER A 18 7.53 15.89 15.28
C SER A 18 8.91 15.64 15.90
N LYS A 19 9.33 14.37 15.94
CA LYS A 19 10.61 13.98 16.53
C LYS A 19 11.78 14.08 15.54
N LEU A 20 11.51 13.91 14.25
CA LEU A 20 12.50 13.89 13.18
C LEU A 20 12.04 14.80 12.04
N PRO A 21 12.01 16.13 12.25
CA PRO A 21 11.36 17.06 11.30
C PRO A 21 12.04 17.13 9.92
N ASP A 22 13.32 16.77 9.85
CA ASP A 22 14.08 16.81 8.58
C ASP A 22 14.05 15.46 7.84
N THR A 23 13.35 14.46 8.38
CA THR A 23 13.28 13.13 7.77
C THR A 23 12.17 13.09 6.71
N GLU A 24 12.51 12.60 5.53
CA GLU A 24 11.51 12.31 4.51
C GLU A 24 10.79 11.01 4.85
N VAL A 25 9.46 11.03 4.77
CA VAL A 25 8.63 9.85 5.04
C VAL A 25 7.96 9.40 3.75
N TYR A 26 8.17 8.14 3.42
CA TYR A 26 7.55 7.48 2.27
C TYR A 26 6.53 6.47 2.77
N VAL A 27 5.34 6.50 2.21
CA VAL A 27 4.29 5.52 2.54
C VAL A 27 3.98 4.72 1.30
N LEU A 28 4.15 3.41 1.39
CA LEU A 28 3.84 2.49 0.30
C LEU A 28 2.37 2.12 0.34
N SER A 29 1.75 2.00 -0.83
CA SER A 29 0.41 1.46 -0.92
C SER A 29 0.37 0.03 -0.38
N VAL A 30 -0.76 -0.35 0.20
CA VAL A 30 -1.01 -1.74 0.57
C VAL A 30 -1.19 -2.53 -0.72
N LEU A 31 -0.52 -3.68 -0.82
CA LEU A 31 -0.62 -4.53 -2.01
C LEU A 31 -2.03 -5.09 -2.15
N PRO A 32 -2.49 -5.34 -3.38
CA PRO A 32 -3.79 -5.94 -3.60
C PRO A 32 -3.82 -7.40 -3.14
N ILE A 33 -5.02 -7.92 -2.94
CA ILE A 33 -5.25 -9.34 -2.66
C ILE A 33 -5.92 -10.00 -3.86
N SER A 34 -5.81 -11.32 -3.96
CA SER A 34 -6.50 -12.05 -5.00
C SER A 34 -8.00 -12.15 -4.70
N LYS A 35 -8.80 -12.29 -5.74
CA LYS A 35 -10.24 -12.48 -5.59
C LYS A 35 -10.55 -13.74 -4.78
N ARG A 36 -9.75 -14.78 -4.98
CA ARG A 36 -9.89 -16.03 -4.24
C ARG A 36 -9.66 -15.83 -2.74
N PHE A 37 -8.61 -15.08 -2.37
CA PHE A 37 -8.33 -14.77 -0.97
C PHE A 37 -9.44 -13.93 -0.34
N GLU A 38 -9.95 -12.93 -1.07
CA GLU A 38 -11.06 -12.10 -0.59
C GLU A 38 -12.29 -12.94 -0.25
N SER A 39 -12.59 -13.95 -1.07
CA SER A 39 -13.74 -14.84 -0.86
C SER A 39 -13.65 -15.65 0.42
N SER A 40 -12.43 -15.97 0.87
CA SER A 40 -12.19 -16.84 2.03
C SER A 40 -11.76 -16.07 3.28
N SER A 41 -11.73 -14.74 3.23
CA SER A 41 -11.24 -13.92 4.34
C SER A 41 -12.20 -12.77 4.64
N LYS A 42 -11.88 -12.02 5.72
CA LYS A 42 -12.60 -10.79 6.06
C LYS A 42 -12.00 -9.55 5.41
N VAL A 43 -10.87 -9.71 4.73
CA VAL A 43 -10.20 -8.61 4.03
C VAL A 43 -10.89 -8.36 2.70
N LYS A 44 -11.19 -7.11 2.40
CA LYS A 44 -11.86 -6.71 1.15
C LYS A 44 -10.96 -5.79 0.34
N GLN A 45 -10.83 -6.07 -0.94
CA GLN A 45 -10.03 -5.23 -1.85
C GLN A 45 -10.53 -3.80 -1.87
N THR A 46 -11.85 -3.58 -1.78
CA THR A 46 -12.41 -2.22 -1.72
C THR A 46 -11.92 -1.43 -0.52
N ASN A 47 -11.73 -2.09 0.62
CA ASN A 47 -11.19 -1.43 1.82
C ASN A 47 -9.71 -1.11 1.66
N ILE A 48 -8.95 -1.99 1.02
CA ILE A 48 -7.55 -1.73 0.69
C ILE A 48 -7.44 -0.53 -0.24
N ASP A 49 -8.24 -0.49 -1.29
CA ASP A 49 -8.26 0.62 -2.25
C ASP A 49 -8.65 1.93 -1.57
N ALA A 50 -9.63 1.90 -0.66
CA ALA A 50 -10.06 3.08 0.08
C ALA A 50 -8.96 3.61 0.99
N LEU A 51 -8.23 2.73 1.69
CA LEU A 51 -7.10 3.12 2.54
C LEU A 51 -5.99 3.74 1.71
N ASN A 52 -5.64 3.11 0.58
CA ASN A 52 -4.62 3.64 -0.32
C ASN A 52 -5.01 5.02 -0.86
N SER A 53 -6.27 5.21 -1.22
CA SER A 53 -6.78 6.52 -1.69
C SER A 53 -6.69 7.58 -0.61
N LYS A 54 -6.98 7.26 0.65
CA LYS A 54 -6.84 8.22 1.75
C LYS A 54 -5.42 8.72 1.90
N PHE A 55 -4.42 7.84 1.81
CA PHE A 55 -3.03 8.23 1.87
C PHE A 55 -2.60 9.04 0.65
N SER A 56 -3.01 8.61 -0.54
CA SER A 56 -2.71 9.34 -1.78
C SER A 56 -3.31 10.74 -1.76
N ASP A 57 -4.58 10.87 -1.39
CA ASP A 57 -5.29 12.15 -1.40
C ASP A 57 -4.77 13.13 -0.33
N ASN A 58 -4.24 12.62 0.76
CA ASN A 58 -3.78 13.42 1.89
C ASN A 58 -2.26 13.50 2.01
N ALA A 59 -1.51 12.96 1.04
CA ALA A 59 -0.05 12.90 1.12
C ALA A 59 0.58 14.27 1.33
N ALA A 60 0.14 15.28 0.60
CA ALA A 60 0.67 16.64 0.72
C ALA A 60 0.41 17.23 2.11
N SER A 61 -0.79 17.06 2.65
CA SER A 61 -1.15 17.59 3.97
C SER A 61 -0.45 16.85 5.11
N LEU A 62 -0.16 15.56 4.91
CA LEU A 62 0.59 14.77 5.88
C LEU A 62 2.11 15.00 5.78
N GLY A 63 2.56 15.63 4.73
CA GLY A 63 4.00 15.85 4.48
C GLY A 63 4.74 14.56 4.15
N ILE A 64 4.09 13.64 3.47
CA ILE A 64 4.67 12.36 3.03
C ILE A 64 4.72 12.27 1.51
N THR A 65 5.52 11.34 1.04
CA THR A 65 5.50 10.92 -0.37
C THR A 65 4.80 9.56 -0.44
N TYR A 66 3.68 9.51 -1.12
CA TYR A 66 2.94 8.27 -1.33
C TYR A 66 3.52 7.53 -2.53
N VAL A 67 3.84 6.25 -2.38
CA VAL A 67 4.40 5.42 -3.44
C VAL A 67 3.39 4.34 -3.80
N ASP A 68 2.80 4.45 -4.97
CA ASP A 68 1.85 3.45 -5.46
C ASP A 68 2.60 2.29 -6.10
N VAL A 69 2.72 1.20 -5.34
CA VAL A 69 3.29 -0.06 -5.85
C VAL A 69 2.21 -1.09 -6.14
N ALA A 70 0.98 -0.85 -5.67
CA ALA A 70 -0.12 -1.80 -5.83
C ALA A 70 -0.52 -1.99 -7.30
N GLY A 71 -0.53 -0.91 -8.07
CA GLY A 71 -0.96 -0.94 -9.47
C GLY A 71 -0.14 -1.87 -10.35
N VAL A 72 1.12 -2.09 -10.00
CA VAL A 72 2.02 -2.99 -10.77
C VAL A 72 1.54 -4.44 -10.69
N PHE A 73 0.90 -4.82 -9.59
CA PHE A 73 0.51 -6.21 -9.33
C PHE A 73 -0.98 -6.49 -9.53
N LYS A 74 -1.77 -5.48 -9.85
CA LYS A 74 -3.19 -5.68 -10.16
C LYS A 74 -3.36 -6.21 -11.58
N ASP A 75 -4.31 -7.13 -11.71
CA ASP A 75 -4.76 -7.57 -13.04
C ASP A 75 -5.87 -6.63 -13.57
N GLY A 76 -6.47 -6.97 -14.71
CA GLY A 76 -7.52 -6.16 -15.31
C GLY A 76 -8.81 -6.07 -14.50
N THR A 77 -8.96 -6.87 -13.43
CA THR A 77 -10.12 -6.85 -12.54
C THR A 77 -9.91 -6.02 -11.28
N GLY A 78 -8.69 -5.48 -11.07
CA GLY A 78 -8.36 -4.69 -9.89
C GLY A 78 -7.89 -5.51 -8.69
N TYR A 79 -7.76 -6.82 -8.84
CA TYR A 79 -7.25 -7.73 -7.82
C TYR A 79 -5.80 -8.09 -8.12
N LEU A 80 -5.13 -8.67 -7.11
CA LEU A 80 -3.78 -9.22 -7.30
C LEU A 80 -3.84 -10.34 -8.36
N GLY A 81 -3.01 -10.22 -9.37
CA GLY A 81 -2.96 -11.22 -10.44
C GLY A 81 -2.52 -12.57 -9.89
N SER A 82 -3.20 -13.64 -10.31
CA SER A 82 -2.93 -15.01 -9.82
C SER A 82 -1.52 -15.49 -10.13
N SER A 83 -0.88 -14.95 -11.15
CA SER A 83 0.51 -15.28 -11.49
C SER A 83 1.53 -14.73 -10.50
N TYR A 84 1.15 -13.73 -9.69
CA TYR A 84 2.06 -13.07 -8.75
C TYR A 84 2.03 -13.66 -7.35
N THR A 85 1.07 -14.53 -7.05
CA THR A 85 0.85 -15.02 -5.69
C THR A 85 0.38 -16.47 -5.67
N ASP A 86 0.78 -17.19 -4.63
CA ASP A 86 0.24 -18.53 -4.32
C ASP A 86 -0.78 -18.46 -3.19
N SER A 87 -0.52 -17.61 -2.18
CA SER A 87 -1.37 -17.48 -1.00
C SER A 87 -2.60 -16.58 -1.22
N GLY A 88 -2.52 -15.65 -2.20
CA GLY A 88 -3.55 -14.65 -2.44
C GLY A 88 -3.29 -13.30 -1.78
N TYR A 89 -2.25 -13.19 -0.93
CA TYR A 89 -1.90 -11.94 -0.25
C TYR A 89 -0.38 -11.67 -0.21
N ASN A 90 0.45 -12.67 -0.42
CA ASN A 90 1.90 -12.50 -0.52
C ASN A 90 2.36 -12.71 -1.97
N LEU A 91 3.36 -11.94 -2.38
CA LEU A 91 3.97 -12.11 -3.69
C LEU A 91 4.84 -13.38 -3.71
N LYS A 92 4.87 -14.06 -4.85
CA LYS A 92 5.89 -15.08 -5.11
C LYS A 92 7.27 -14.42 -5.06
N SER A 93 8.27 -15.14 -4.57
CA SER A 93 9.60 -14.57 -4.31
C SER A 93 10.24 -13.87 -5.51
N GLY A 94 10.01 -14.37 -6.72
CA GLY A 94 10.55 -13.76 -7.94
C GLY A 94 9.98 -12.37 -8.26
N TYR A 95 8.86 -11.99 -7.66
CA TYR A 95 8.23 -10.70 -7.94
C TYR A 95 8.58 -9.61 -6.93
N TYR A 96 9.31 -9.92 -5.87
CA TYR A 96 9.81 -8.91 -4.95
C TYR A 96 10.79 -7.95 -5.63
N ALA A 97 11.50 -8.41 -6.67
CA ALA A 97 12.37 -7.54 -7.45
C ALA A 97 11.59 -6.43 -8.17
N PHE A 98 10.40 -6.73 -8.66
CA PHE A 98 9.52 -5.71 -9.27
C PHE A 98 9.09 -4.67 -8.24
N LEU A 99 8.75 -5.11 -7.03
CA LEU A 99 8.39 -4.22 -5.93
C LEU A 99 9.56 -3.28 -5.59
N LEU A 100 10.77 -3.82 -5.43
CA LEU A 100 11.95 -3.03 -5.14
C LEU A 100 12.27 -2.03 -6.24
N ASN A 101 12.11 -2.41 -7.50
CA ASN A 101 12.33 -1.52 -8.64
C ASN A 101 11.32 -0.37 -8.66
N ALA A 102 10.06 -0.64 -8.33
CA ALA A 102 9.04 0.39 -8.25
C ALA A 102 9.36 1.40 -7.16
N ILE A 103 9.84 0.93 -5.99
CA ILE A 103 10.26 1.79 -4.89
C ILE A 103 11.48 2.62 -5.28
N ALA A 104 12.48 2.00 -5.88
CA ALA A 104 13.73 2.65 -6.28
C ALA A 104 13.50 3.77 -7.30
N GLY A 105 12.45 3.68 -8.10
CA GLY A 105 12.10 4.73 -9.05
C GLY A 105 11.58 6.02 -8.41
N VAL A 106 11.19 5.98 -7.14
CA VAL A 106 10.60 7.11 -6.41
C VAL A 106 11.51 7.62 -5.31
N VAL A 107 12.14 6.73 -4.56
CA VAL A 107 13.04 7.09 -3.46
C VAL A 107 14.37 7.60 -4.04
N LYS A 108 14.73 8.79 -3.64
CA LYS A 108 15.94 9.46 -4.15
C LYS A 108 17.11 9.37 -3.15
#